data_df8719c027c278ccab68b4000f51fbf4
#
_entry.id   df8719c027c278ccab68b4000f51fbf4
#
_cell.length_a   1.000
_cell.length_b   1.000
_cell.length_c   1.000
_cell.angle_alpha   90.00
_cell.angle_beta   90.00
_cell.angle_gamma   90.00
#
_symmetry.space_group_name_H-M   'P 1'
#
loop_
_entity.id
_entity.type
_entity.pdbx_description
1 polymer ?
#
loop_
_entity_poly.entity_id
_entity_poly.type
_entity_poly.pdbx_seq_one_letter_code
_entity_poly.pdbx_strand_id
1 'polypeptide(L)'
;DYEHNGEFWTFPTSTSVPKPVQKPHPPIWVAARSPITFDYAIKNNCHVMSWPLTRPFDEAELYKTQLDESIAAYPDADRPTFALMRHTALYEDAAGRETAIKAIQTVLGQFENLFRNLGDVYKGVPKQIPLEELTDREQYNADMLEENLMFGSTEDVIAKLKRYEALGVDEFIYYASMGLGQKEQKRSLELFCSEVIPAFA
;
A
#
# COMPACT_ATOMS: atom_id res chain seq x y z
N ASP A 1 32.24 -11.01 1.82
CA ASP A 1 32.29 -11.47 3.22
C ASP A 1 32.00 -10.27 4.13
N TYR A 2 31.30 -10.50 5.21
CA TYR A 2 30.91 -9.49 6.17
C TYR A 2 31.02 -10.05 7.59
N GLU A 3 31.57 -9.25 8.47
CA GLU A 3 31.72 -9.51 9.90
C GLU A 3 31.10 -8.36 10.67
N HIS A 4 30.43 -8.63 11.78
CA HIS A 4 29.86 -7.60 12.61
C HIS A 4 30.17 -7.83 14.08
N ASN A 5 30.69 -6.79 14.72
CA ASN A 5 30.92 -6.78 16.16
C ASN A 5 30.34 -5.49 16.74
N GLY A 6 29.03 -5.48 16.95
CA GLY A 6 28.27 -4.33 17.45
C GLY A 6 27.84 -4.50 18.91
N GLU A 7 27.20 -3.46 19.44
CA GLU A 7 26.73 -3.42 20.82
C GLU A 7 25.64 -4.48 21.10
N PHE A 8 24.71 -4.70 20.15
CA PHE A 8 23.57 -5.61 20.32
C PHE A 8 23.75 -6.95 19.63
N TRP A 9 24.55 -7.00 18.55
CA TRP A 9 24.73 -8.18 17.71
C TRP A 9 26.20 -8.39 17.39
N THR A 10 26.64 -9.63 17.52
CA THR A 10 27.97 -10.06 17.08
C THR A 10 27.84 -11.34 16.30
N PHE A 11 28.40 -11.37 15.09
CA PHE A 11 28.48 -12.59 14.30
C PHE A 11 29.81 -12.66 13.51
N PRO A 12 30.34 -13.87 13.33
CA PRO A 12 31.62 -14.07 12.64
C PRO A 12 31.48 -13.73 11.15
N THR A 13 32.61 -13.76 10.47
CA THR A 13 32.66 -13.60 9.02
C THR A 13 31.66 -14.50 8.34
N SER A 14 30.75 -13.90 7.62
CA SER A 14 29.62 -14.55 6.93
C SER A 14 29.58 -14.11 5.48
N THR A 15 29.09 -14.99 4.61
CA THR A 15 28.93 -14.73 3.18
C THR A 15 27.50 -15.00 2.77
N SER A 16 26.87 -14.03 2.12
CA SER A 16 25.58 -14.24 1.45
C SER A 16 25.79 -14.71 0.03
N VAL A 17 25.19 -15.85 -0.34
CA VAL A 17 25.23 -16.42 -1.68
C VAL A 17 23.82 -16.86 -2.10
N PRO A 18 23.45 -16.69 -3.39
CA PRO A 18 24.20 -16.04 -4.47
C PRO A 18 24.32 -14.52 -4.26
N LYS A 19 25.31 -13.91 -4.88
CA LYS A 19 25.45 -12.44 -4.90
C LYS A 19 24.47 -11.84 -5.89
N PRO A 20 23.92 -10.63 -5.63
CA PRO A 20 23.06 -9.94 -6.58
C PRO A 20 23.81 -9.58 -7.87
N VAL A 21 23.09 -9.60 -8.98
CA VAL A 21 23.61 -9.14 -10.27
C VAL A 21 23.78 -7.61 -10.28
N GLN A 22 22.82 -6.91 -9.70
CA GLN A 22 22.85 -5.45 -9.57
C GLN A 22 24.01 -4.99 -8.66
N LYS A 23 24.59 -3.84 -8.99
CA LYS A 23 25.68 -3.22 -8.24
C LYS A 23 25.32 -1.77 -7.90
N PRO A 24 25.59 -1.33 -6.68
CA PRO A 24 26.21 -2.06 -5.54
C PRO A 24 25.28 -3.10 -4.91
N HIS A 25 23.96 -2.99 -5.11
CA HIS A 25 22.89 -3.86 -4.61
C HIS A 25 21.62 -3.68 -5.48
N PRO A 26 20.60 -4.53 -5.37
CA PRO A 26 19.28 -4.26 -5.94
C PRO A 26 18.69 -2.95 -5.39
N PRO A 27 17.74 -2.30 -6.12
CA PRO A 27 17.01 -1.16 -5.58
C PRO A 27 16.39 -1.49 -4.22
N ILE A 28 16.53 -0.58 -3.27
CA ILE A 28 15.99 -0.72 -1.91
C ILE A 28 14.76 0.16 -1.79
N TRP A 29 13.69 -0.42 -1.27
CA TRP A 29 12.43 0.26 -1.01
C TRP A 29 12.13 0.34 0.47
N VAL A 30 11.68 1.49 0.95
CA VAL A 30 11.28 1.73 2.33
C VAL A 30 9.80 2.04 2.39
N ALA A 31 9.07 1.30 3.24
CA ALA A 31 7.69 1.63 3.54
C ALA A 31 7.63 2.83 4.50
N ALA A 32 7.17 4.00 4.00
CA ALA A 32 7.19 5.25 4.75
C ALA A 32 5.79 5.86 4.90
N ARG A 33 5.48 6.33 6.12
CA ARG A 33 4.25 7.05 6.47
C ARG A 33 4.48 8.15 7.51
N SER A 34 5.73 8.44 7.83
CA SER A 34 6.10 9.49 8.79
C SER A 34 7.34 10.24 8.34
N PRO A 35 7.51 11.51 8.72
CA PRO A 35 8.66 12.33 8.33
C PRO A 35 10.00 11.65 8.57
N ILE A 36 10.18 11.05 9.74
CA ILE A 36 11.45 10.38 10.10
C ILE A 36 11.79 9.22 9.15
N THR A 37 10.77 8.53 8.61
CA THR A 37 10.98 7.41 7.71
C THR A 37 11.26 7.90 6.29
N PHE A 38 10.64 9.00 5.86
CA PHE A 38 10.98 9.67 4.60
C PHE A 38 12.43 10.17 4.64
N ASP A 39 12.83 10.87 5.70
CA ASP A 39 14.22 11.32 5.90
C ASP A 39 15.22 10.16 5.84
N TYR A 40 14.91 9.05 6.50
CA TYR A 40 15.75 7.86 6.44
C TYR A 40 15.90 7.33 5.02
N ALA A 41 14.79 7.24 4.27
CA ALA A 41 14.83 6.75 2.89
C ALA A 41 15.70 7.64 1.99
N ILE A 42 15.51 8.97 2.06
CA ILE A 42 16.28 9.91 1.27
C ILE A 42 17.77 9.85 1.61
N LYS A 43 18.13 9.91 2.89
CA LYS A 43 19.53 9.82 3.37
C LYS A 43 20.25 8.56 2.90
N ASN A 44 19.54 7.48 2.67
CA ASN A 44 20.11 6.19 2.27
C ASN A 44 19.87 5.84 0.80
N ASN A 45 19.45 6.79 -0.03
CA ASN A 45 19.15 6.61 -1.46
C ASN A 45 18.20 5.43 -1.72
N CYS A 46 17.17 5.32 -0.89
CA CYS A 46 16.14 4.30 -1.04
C CYS A 46 14.91 4.88 -1.75
N HIS A 47 14.22 4.06 -2.54
CA HIS A 47 12.89 4.38 -3.04
C HIS A 47 11.86 4.30 -1.92
N VAL A 48 10.71 4.93 -2.11
CA VAL A 48 9.66 5.06 -1.09
C VAL A 48 8.36 4.43 -1.57
N MET A 49 7.76 3.62 -0.71
CA MET A 49 6.41 3.10 -0.88
C MET A 49 5.54 3.53 0.29
N SER A 50 4.36 4.08 0.01
CA SER A 50 3.39 4.48 1.03
C SER A 50 2.04 3.79 0.82
N TRP A 51 1.36 3.53 1.93
CA TRP A 51 0.05 2.90 1.94
C TRP A 51 -0.91 3.68 2.83
N PRO A 52 -1.79 4.52 2.28
CA PRO A 52 -2.76 5.31 3.05
C PRO A 52 -3.89 4.48 3.67
N LEU A 53 -3.85 3.14 3.62
CA LEU A 53 -4.92 2.26 4.13
C LEU A 53 -6.27 2.60 3.48
N THR A 54 -7.29 2.87 4.33
CA THR A 54 -8.63 3.33 3.92
C THR A 54 -8.81 4.84 4.01
N ARG A 55 -7.72 5.57 4.31
CA ARG A 55 -7.78 7.03 4.44
C ARG A 55 -8.09 7.70 3.10
N PRO A 56 -8.70 8.89 3.11
CA PRO A 56 -9.00 9.63 1.90
C PRO A 56 -7.74 10.06 1.11
N PHE A 57 -7.95 10.72 0.00
CA PHE A 57 -6.87 11.17 -0.88
C PHE A 57 -5.90 12.14 -0.19
N ASP A 58 -6.39 12.97 0.74
CA ASP A 58 -5.59 13.92 1.53
C ASP A 58 -4.42 13.26 2.27
N GLU A 59 -4.56 12.00 2.65
CA GLU A 59 -3.45 11.24 3.25
C GLU A 59 -2.32 10.99 2.25
N ALA A 60 -2.63 10.81 0.98
CA ALA A 60 -1.61 10.71 -0.07
C ALA A 60 -0.94 12.06 -0.32
N GLU A 61 -1.69 13.15 -0.29
CA GLU A 61 -1.16 14.52 -0.37
C GLU A 61 -0.22 14.83 0.80
N LEU A 62 -0.60 14.41 2.01
CA LEU A 62 0.26 14.54 3.19
C LEU A 62 1.59 13.77 3.01
N TYR A 63 1.55 12.53 2.54
CA TYR A 63 2.76 11.75 2.30
C TYR A 63 3.65 12.38 1.23
N LYS A 64 3.04 12.90 0.16
CA LYS A 64 3.80 13.61 -0.89
C LYS A 64 4.46 14.87 -0.34
N THR A 65 3.75 15.66 0.46
CA THR A 65 4.29 16.85 1.11
C THR A 65 5.49 16.50 2.01
N GLN A 66 5.36 15.48 2.86
CA GLN A 66 6.45 15.03 3.73
C GLN A 66 7.66 14.52 2.93
N LEU A 67 7.42 13.81 1.82
CA LEU A 67 8.49 13.38 0.93
C LEU A 67 9.21 14.57 0.31
N ASP A 68 8.47 15.57 -0.20
CA ASP A 68 9.05 16.76 -0.82
C ASP A 68 9.86 17.60 0.18
N GLU A 69 9.38 17.72 1.42
CA GLU A 69 10.12 18.35 2.51
C GLU A 69 11.44 17.62 2.79
N SER A 70 11.41 16.28 2.83
CA SER A 70 12.64 15.48 3.01
C SER A 70 13.58 15.62 1.82
N ILE A 71 13.09 15.62 0.59
CA ILE A 71 13.95 15.86 -0.61
C ILE A 71 14.61 17.24 -0.52
N ALA A 72 13.83 18.26 -0.15
CA ALA A 72 14.37 19.62 -0.01
C ALA A 72 15.43 19.74 1.11
N ALA A 73 15.31 18.95 2.16
CA ALA A 73 16.27 18.92 3.27
C ALA A 73 17.59 18.22 2.90
N TYR A 74 17.60 17.37 1.87
CA TYR A 74 18.77 16.61 1.41
C TYR A 74 19.01 16.80 -0.10
N PRO A 75 19.43 18.01 -0.53
CA PRO A 75 19.51 18.36 -1.96
C PRO A 75 20.56 17.58 -2.75
N ASP A 76 21.52 16.95 -2.07
CA ASP A 76 22.57 16.12 -2.69
C ASP A 76 22.14 14.64 -2.86
N ALA A 77 20.99 14.26 -2.32
CA ALA A 77 20.45 12.89 -2.47
C ALA A 77 19.73 12.71 -3.80
N ASP A 78 19.80 11.50 -4.34
CA ASP A 78 19.02 11.15 -5.53
C ASP A 78 17.50 11.24 -5.24
N ARG A 79 16.74 11.77 -6.20
CA ARG A 79 15.27 11.76 -6.10
C ARG A 79 14.78 10.31 -6.09
N PRO A 80 14.05 9.86 -5.06
CA PRO A 80 13.52 8.51 -5.03
C PRO A 80 12.36 8.35 -6.01
N THR A 81 12.10 7.12 -6.43
CA THR A 81 10.80 6.74 -6.97
C THR A 81 9.79 6.71 -5.81
N PHE A 82 8.66 7.35 -5.97
CA PHE A 82 7.56 7.34 -5.01
C PHE A 82 6.43 6.43 -5.49
N ALA A 83 6.24 5.31 -4.81
CA ALA A 83 5.16 4.38 -5.09
C ALA A 83 4.03 4.52 -4.07
N LEU A 84 2.79 4.36 -4.53
CA LEU A 84 1.62 4.41 -3.67
C LEU A 84 0.76 3.17 -3.86
N MET A 85 0.45 2.49 -2.76
CA MET A 85 -0.33 1.26 -2.75
C MET A 85 -1.77 1.51 -2.30
N ARG A 86 -2.75 0.94 -3.00
CA ARG A 86 -4.16 0.93 -2.59
C ARG A 86 -4.78 -0.44 -2.82
N HIS A 87 -5.70 -0.82 -1.95
CA HIS A 87 -6.65 -1.89 -2.26
C HIS A 87 -7.39 -1.55 -3.54
N THR A 88 -7.39 -2.48 -4.47
CA THR A 88 -7.90 -2.28 -5.83
C THR A 88 -8.91 -3.36 -6.20
N ALA A 89 -10.08 -2.94 -6.68
CA ALA A 89 -11.10 -3.83 -7.23
C ALA A 89 -11.87 -3.11 -8.34
N LEU A 90 -11.79 -3.64 -9.55
CA LEU A 90 -12.63 -3.22 -10.65
C LEU A 90 -13.82 -4.16 -10.77
N TYR A 91 -14.98 -3.60 -11.04
CA TYR A 91 -16.24 -4.32 -11.23
C TYR A 91 -17.11 -3.63 -12.27
N GLU A 92 -18.00 -4.40 -12.87
CA GLU A 92 -18.80 -3.95 -14.02
C GLU A 92 -20.27 -3.71 -13.64
N ASP A 93 -20.68 -4.11 -12.42
CA ASP A 93 -22.07 -3.99 -11.97
C ASP A 93 -22.20 -3.86 -10.44
N ALA A 94 -23.42 -3.64 -9.98
CA ALA A 94 -23.73 -3.47 -8.55
C ALA A 94 -23.44 -4.73 -7.71
N ALA A 95 -23.54 -5.93 -8.29
CA ALA A 95 -23.24 -7.17 -7.58
C ALA A 95 -21.73 -7.32 -7.34
N GLY A 96 -20.92 -6.94 -8.33
CA GLY A 96 -19.46 -6.85 -8.19
C GLY A 96 -19.04 -5.83 -7.13
N ARG A 97 -19.68 -4.66 -7.11
CA ARG A 97 -19.48 -3.63 -6.07
C ARG A 97 -19.76 -4.21 -4.67
N GLU A 98 -20.94 -4.80 -4.47
CA GLU A 98 -21.33 -5.36 -3.17
C GLU A 98 -20.32 -6.42 -2.70
N THR A 99 -19.89 -7.29 -3.61
CA THR A 99 -18.89 -8.33 -3.34
C THR A 99 -17.56 -7.73 -2.91
N ALA A 100 -17.07 -6.70 -3.61
CA ALA A 100 -15.80 -6.05 -3.31
C ALA A 100 -15.85 -5.32 -1.96
N ILE A 101 -16.91 -4.57 -1.68
CA ILE A 101 -17.10 -3.85 -0.42
C ILE A 101 -17.18 -4.82 0.75
N LYS A 102 -17.96 -5.88 0.66
CA LYS A 102 -18.07 -6.90 1.71
C LYS A 102 -16.75 -7.62 1.97
N ALA A 103 -16.00 -7.91 0.92
CA ALA A 103 -14.68 -8.53 1.04
C ALA A 103 -13.71 -7.63 1.81
N ILE A 104 -13.60 -6.36 1.44
CA ILE A 104 -12.69 -5.42 2.13
C ILE A 104 -13.13 -5.13 3.56
N GLN A 105 -14.42 -4.97 3.84
CA GLN A 105 -14.93 -4.81 5.20
C GLN A 105 -14.55 -5.99 6.10
N THR A 106 -14.66 -7.22 5.59
CA THR A 106 -14.27 -8.43 6.31
C THR A 106 -12.77 -8.42 6.66
N VAL A 107 -11.92 -8.08 5.71
CA VAL A 107 -10.47 -7.98 5.92
C VAL A 107 -10.13 -6.87 6.91
N LEU A 108 -10.74 -5.70 6.78
CA LEU A 108 -10.53 -4.57 7.69
C LEU A 108 -10.94 -4.92 9.13
N GLY A 109 -12.01 -5.70 9.30
CA GLY A 109 -12.41 -6.21 10.61
C GLY A 109 -11.34 -7.09 11.28
N GLN A 110 -10.64 -7.90 10.49
CA GLN A 110 -9.52 -8.69 10.98
C GLN A 110 -8.32 -7.81 11.37
N PHE A 111 -7.96 -6.85 10.52
CA PHE A 111 -6.88 -5.90 10.78
C PHE A 111 -7.17 -4.99 11.97
N GLU A 112 -8.39 -4.51 12.11
CA GLU A 112 -8.80 -3.66 13.25
C GLU A 112 -8.51 -4.35 14.58
N ASN A 113 -8.82 -5.62 14.70
CA ASN A 113 -8.55 -6.40 15.91
C ASN A 113 -7.05 -6.61 16.14
N LEU A 114 -6.29 -6.81 15.07
CA LEU A 114 -4.83 -6.93 15.14
C LEU A 114 -4.16 -5.62 15.61
N PHE A 115 -4.61 -4.47 15.10
CA PHE A 115 -4.05 -3.16 15.45
C PHE A 115 -4.45 -2.66 16.84
N ARG A 116 -5.50 -3.19 17.44
CA ARG A 116 -5.90 -2.80 18.79
C ARG A 116 -4.97 -3.27 19.90
N ASN A 117 -3.99 -4.13 19.62
CA ASN A 117 -3.02 -4.71 20.56
C ASN A 117 -3.63 -5.41 21.81
N LEU A 118 -4.94 -5.35 21.99
CA LEU A 118 -5.71 -5.88 23.12
C LEU A 118 -6.89 -6.76 22.65
N GLY A 119 -6.92 -7.12 21.36
CA GLY A 119 -7.96 -7.98 20.84
C GLY A 119 -7.83 -9.42 21.34
N ASP A 120 -8.97 -10.06 21.61
CA ASP A 120 -9.01 -11.46 21.98
C ASP A 120 -8.39 -12.34 20.89
N VAL A 121 -7.53 -13.25 21.29
CA VAL A 121 -6.90 -14.24 20.42
C VAL A 121 -7.25 -15.64 20.90
N TYR A 122 -7.88 -16.43 20.04
CA TYR A 122 -8.22 -17.81 20.30
C TYR A 122 -7.47 -18.77 19.38
N LYS A 123 -6.71 -19.69 19.96
CA LYS A 123 -5.88 -20.68 19.23
C LYS A 123 -4.97 -20.03 18.17
N GLY A 124 -4.41 -18.86 18.50
CA GLY A 124 -3.50 -18.13 17.62
C GLY A 124 -4.19 -17.29 16.51
N VAL A 125 -5.52 -17.23 16.50
CA VAL A 125 -6.30 -16.43 15.54
C VAL A 125 -6.99 -15.27 16.25
N PRO A 126 -6.81 -14.01 15.80
CA PRO A 126 -7.54 -12.88 16.33
C PRO A 126 -9.06 -13.05 16.15
N LYS A 127 -9.83 -12.72 17.20
CA LYS A 127 -11.28 -12.69 17.09
C LYS A 127 -11.70 -11.63 16.07
N GLN A 128 -12.55 -12.01 15.13
CA GLN A 128 -13.10 -11.08 14.16
C GLN A 128 -14.08 -10.11 14.86
N ILE A 129 -14.04 -8.86 14.44
CA ILE A 129 -15.08 -7.90 14.80
C ILE A 129 -16.28 -8.20 13.89
N PRO A 130 -17.50 -8.33 14.44
CA PRO A 130 -18.70 -8.52 13.63
C PRO A 130 -18.85 -7.43 12.58
N LEU A 131 -19.30 -7.81 11.38
CA LEU A 131 -19.43 -6.87 10.27
C LEU A 131 -20.37 -5.71 10.61
N GLU A 132 -21.43 -5.99 11.36
CA GLU A 132 -22.40 -5.00 11.82
C GLU A 132 -21.77 -3.91 12.68
N GLU A 133 -20.78 -4.24 13.52
CA GLU A 133 -20.03 -3.26 14.32
C GLU A 133 -19.10 -2.39 13.46
N LEU A 134 -18.67 -2.88 12.31
CA LEU A 134 -17.80 -2.14 11.39
C LEU A 134 -18.61 -1.20 10.51
N THR A 135 -19.73 -1.66 9.98
CA THR A 135 -20.56 -0.87 9.04
C THR A 135 -21.16 0.37 9.67
N ASP A 136 -21.33 0.38 10.99
CA ASP A 136 -21.79 1.55 11.75
C ASP A 136 -20.72 2.66 11.85
N ARG A 137 -19.46 2.38 11.45
CA ARG A 137 -18.38 3.37 11.47
C ARG A 137 -18.25 4.00 10.09
N GLU A 138 -18.23 5.32 10.06
CA GLU A 138 -18.11 6.11 8.82
C GLU A 138 -16.99 5.62 7.91
N GLN A 139 -15.82 5.33 8.47
CA GLN A 139 -14.63 4.89 7.73
C GLN A 139 -14.77 3.53 7.03
N TYR A 140 -15.80 2.74 7.39
CA TYR A 140 -16.12 1.44 6.78
C TYR A 140 -17.45 1.47 6.03
N ASN A 141 -18.08 2.63 5.89
CA ASN A 141 -19.23 2.83 5.02
C ASN A 141 -18.87 2.47 3.58
N ALA A 142 -19.78 1.87 2.86
CA ALA A 142 -19.54 1.37 1.50
C ALA A 142 -19.12 2.48 0.53
N ASP A 143 -19.77 3.64 0.59
CA ASP A 143 -19.49 4.76 -0.31
C ASP A 143 -18.14 5.41 0.02
N MET A 144 -17.79 5.52 1.30
CA MET A 144 -16.48 6.00 1.74
C MET A 144 -15.35 5.06 1.35
N LEU A 145 -15.56 3.76 1.46
CA LEU A 145 -14.57 2.77 1.00
C LEU A 145 -14.38 2.82 -0.51
N GLU A 146 -15.46 2.92 -1.27
CA GLU A 146 -15.39 3.06 -2.72
C GLU A 146 -14.65 4.34 -3.12
N GLU A 147 -14.96 5.48 -2.50
CA GLU A 147 -14.26 6.75 -2.78
C GLU A 147 -12.77 6.70 -2.44
N ASN A 148 -12.43 6.19 -1.25
CA ASN A 148 -11.06 6.23 -0.73
C ASN A 148 -10.14 5.15 -1.30
N LEU A 149 -10.70 4.02 -1.76
CA LEU A 149 -9.93 2.91 -2.33
C LEU A 149 -9.92 2.99 -3.87
N MET A 150 -9.10 2.18 -4.49
CA MET A 150 -9.05 2.08 -5.94
C MET A 150 -10.15 1.12 -6.44
N PHE A 151 -11.40 1.45 -6.06
CA PHE A 151 -12.61 0.69 -6.34
C PHE A 151 -13.47 1.43 -7.35
N GLY A 152 -14.14 0.72 -8.24
CA GLY A 152 -15.06 1.29 -9.22
C GLY A 152 -15.04 0.62 -10.57
N SER A 153 -15.67 1.25 -11.54
CA SER A 153 -15.54 0.93 -12.96
C SER A 153 -14.12 1.23 -13.45
N THR A 154 -13.81 0.84 -14.66
CA THR A 154 -12.55 1.19 -15.32
C THR A 154 -12.33 2.70 -15.37
N GLU A 155 -13.38 3.45 -15.73
CA GLU A 155 -13.35 4.92 -15.82
C GLU A 155 -13.11 5.57 -14.47
N ASP A 156 -13.75 5.08 -13.39
CA ASP A 156 -13.56 5.60 -12.04
C ASP A 156 -12.12 5.39 -11.58
N VAL A 157 -11.57 4.19 -11.80
CA VAL A 157 -10.20 3.87 -11.43
C VAL A 157 -9.18 4.70 -12.22
N ILE A 158 -9.40 4.90 -13.51
CA ILE A 158 -8.55 5.79 -14.33
C ILE A 158 -8.61 7.22 -13.79
N ALA A 159 -9.80 7.74 -13.49
CA ALA A 159 -9.95 9.10 -12.94
C ALA A 159 -9.21 9.26 -11.60
N LYS A 160 -9.33 8.29 -10.71
CA LYS A 160 -8.61 8.27 -9.42
C LYS A 160 -7.09 8.20 -9.63
N LEU A 161 -6.61 7.34 -10.51
CA LEU A 161 -5.17 7.22 -10.79
C LEU A 161 -4.59 8.48 -11.42
N LYS A 162 -5.33 9.19 -12.26
CA LYS A 162 -4.90 10.50 -12.79
C LYS A 162 -4.71 11.55 -11.70
N ARG A 163 -5.47 11.48 -10.59
CA ARG A 163 -5.24 12.36 -9.43
C ARG A 163 -3.88 12.03 -8.76
N TYR A 164 -3.51 10.75 -8.66
CA TYR A 164 -2.21 10.34 -8.13
C TYR A 164 -1.05 10.71 -9.06
N GLU A 165 -1.23 10.53 -10.37
CA GLU A 165 -0.27 11.00 -11.39
C GLU A 165 -0.03 12.51 -11.26
N ALA A 166 -1.10 13.30 -11.20
CA ALA A 166 -1.02 14.76 -11.01
C ALA A 166 -0.38 15.18 -9.67
N LEU A 167 -0.51 14.36 -8.63
CA LEU A 167 0.17 14.55 -7.35
C LEU A 167 1.68 14.27 -7.43
N GLY A 168 2.16 13.58 -8.47
CA GLY A 168 3.56 13.19 -8.63
C GLY A 168 3.90 11.83 -8.02
N VAL A 169 2.94 10.92 -7.98
CA VAL A 169 3.19 9.49 -7.71
C VAL A 169 3.80 8.88 -8.96
N ASP A 170 4.96 8.27 -8.84
CA ASP A 170 5.70 7.67 -9.97
C ASP A 170 5.20 6.26 -10.31
N GLU A 171 4.82 5.49 -9.28
CA GLU A 171 4.35 4.11 -9.45
C GLU A 171 3.09 3.83 -8.62
N PHE A 172 2.13 3.14 -9.20
CA PHE A 172 0.97 2.64 -8.48
C PHE A 172 1.10 1.14 -8.20
N ILE A 173 0.91 0.74 -6.95
CA ILE A 173 0.93 -0.66 -6.54
C ILE A 173 -0.51 -1.17 -6.39
N TYR A 174 -0.92 -2.03 -7.33
CA TYR A 174 -2.19 -2.73 -7.28
C TYR A 174 -2.19 -3.74 -6.13
N TYR A 175 -2.96 -3.47 -5.08
CA TYR A 175 -3.07 -4.37 -3.93
C TYR A 175 -4.33 -5.23 -4.04
N ALA A 176 -4.15 -6.48 -4.48
CA ALA A 176 -5.24 -7.42 -4.76
C ALA A 176 -5.73 -8.25 -3.56
N SER A 177 -4.98 -8.29 -2.46
CA SER A 177 -5.28 -9.18 -1.32
C SER A 177 -6.32 -8.58 -0.38
N MET A 178 -7.60 -8.66 -0.77
CA MET A 178 -8.72 -8.12 -0.01
C MET A 178 -9.86 -9.12 0.23
N GLY A 179 -9.59 -10.42 0.19
CA GLY A 179 -10.61 -11.46 0.46
C GLY A 179 -11.61 -11.71 -0.67
N LEU A 180 -11.40 -11.13 -1.86
CA LEU A 180 -12.16 -11.50 -3.05
C LEU A 180 -11.90 -12.95 -3.45
N GLY A 181 -12.91 -13.61 -4.02
CA GLY A 181 -12.74 -14.90 -4.66
C GLY A 181 -11.76 -14.84 -5.84
N GLN A 182 -11.16 -15.97 -6.17
CA GLN A 182 -10.15 -16.04 -7.24
C GLN A 182 -10.69 -15.55 -8.60
N LYS A 183 -11.97 -15.82 -8.89
CA LYS A 183 -12.61 -15.41 -10.14
C LYS A 183 -12.72 -13.88 -10.24
N GLU A 184 -13.20 -13.27 -9.17
CA GLU A 184 -13.39 -11.83 -9.05
C GLU A 184 -12.04 -11.09 -9.09
N GLN A 185 -11.02 -11.59 -8.37
CA GLN A 185 -9.68 -11.04 -8.41
C GLN A 185 -9.08 -11.10 -9.81
N LYS A 186 -9.22 -12.24 -10.49
CA LYS A 186 -8.72 -12.41 -11.85
C LYS A 186 -9.42 -11.44 -12.82
N ARG A 187 -10.75 -11.31 -12.73
CA ARG A 187 -11.50 -10.39 -13.59
C ARG A 187 -11.09 -8.93 -13.36
N SER A 188 -10.97 -8.52 -12.10
CA SER A 188 -10.51 -7.19 -11.74
C SER A 188 -9.10 -6.90 -12.29
N LEU A 189 -8.18 -7.84 -12.20
CA LEU A 189 -6.83 -7.70 -12.74
C LEU A 189 -6.83 -7.67 -14.27
N GLU A 190 -7.65 -8.47 -14.95
CA GLU A 190 -7.82 -8.44 -16.40
C GLU A 190 -8.28 -7.07 -16.88
N LEU A 191 -9.32 -6.50 -16.27
CA LEU A 191 -9.79 -5.14 -16.55
C LEU A 191 -8.70 -4.10 -16.33
N PHE A 192 -7.99 -4.19 -15.21
CA PHE A 192 -6.91 -3.28 -14.90
C PHE A 192 -5.80 -3.33 -15.97
N CYS A 193 -5.37 -4.52 -16.35
CA CYS A 193 -4.30 -4.68 -17.34
C CYS A 193 -4.72 -4.28 -18.77
N SER A 194 -5.97 -4.60 -19.16
CA SER A 194 -6.41 -4.37 -20.55
C SER A 194 -6.94 -2.96 -20.80
N GLU A 195 -7.45 -2.28 -19.79
CA GLU A 195 -8.16 -1.01 -19.96
C GLU A 195 -7.56 0.15 -19.16
N VAL A 196 -7.08 -0.11 -17.92
CA VAL A 196 -6.52 0.95 -17.08
C VAL A 196 -5.07 1.26 -17.45
N ILE A 197 -4.19 0.24 -17.52
CA ILE A 197 -2.78 0.44 -17.85
C ILE A 197 -2.59 1.21 -19.18
N PRO A 198 -3.31 0.89 -20.28
CA PRO A 198 -3.16 1.62 -21.54
C PRO A 198 -3.50 3.12 -21.47
N ALA A 199 -4.27 3.56 -20.48
CA ALA A 199 -4.59 4.98 -20.29
C ALA A 199 -3.42 5.81 -19.74
N PHE A 200 -2.32 5.16 -19.34
CA PHE A 200 -1.09 5.76 -18.77
C PHE A 200 0.18 5.40 -19.58
N ALA A 201 0.04 4.76 -20.73
CA ALA A 201 1.14 4.34 -21.62
C ALA A 201 1.54 5.45 -22.60
#